data_464d034e40ec72d370036de6ea201f0d
#
_entry.id   464d034e40ec72d370036de6ea201f0d
#
_cell.length_a   1.000
_cell.length_b   1.000
_cell.length_c   1.000
_cell.angle_alpha   90.00
_cell.angle_beta   90.00
_cell.angle_gamma   90.00
#
_symmetry.space_group_name_H-M   'P 1'
#
loop_
_entity.id
_entity.type
_entity.pdbx_description
1 polymer ?
#
loop_
_entity_poly.entity_id
_entity_poly.type
_entity_poly.pdbx_seq_one_letter_code
_entity_poly.pdbx_strand_id
1 'polypeptide(L)'
;MLGTGKRGLTAAAAVMMSALLSSPGSAADKKVFYLLSHGGPSDAFWIDWNAGATKACDQLGVTCKISFSGGDMAAQKEAFNSALAAKPDGIATTSAQPGLWTKEVAAAKSAGIPIVFFNTDDPATGRQAYVGADLKEAGAIWARYFVDHKMVKKGDKVFLPVEVPGASYQQLETEGIASVFDPLGVKYDVVDAGTDPAGIISKMTDYVVANHPPAVIALGDSVAASIKRVFDGAGVKAGSVPVVGWGNSKDTAEEVKSGYVNAAAWQFPSAQGFMPVALLSLAASGEPIGYDIHTFSLYDASSVGPILNLYNKK
;
A
#
# COMPACT_ATOMS: atom_id res chain seq x y z
N MET A 1 -65.99 -84.49 7.82
CA MET A 1 -64.55 -84.72 7.73
C MET A 1 -63.88 -83.51 7.19
N LEU A 2 -63.20 -82.87 8.01
CA LEU A 2 -62.08 -81.95 7.93
C LEU A 2 -61.62 -81.46 6.56
N GLY A 3 -61.67 -80.16 6.36
CA GLY A 3 -61.01 -79.41 5.27
C GLY A 3 -60.53 -78.08 5.76
N THR A 4 -59.25 -77.99 5.91
CA THR A 4 -58.47 -76.83 6.49
C THR A 4 -58.35 -75.70 5.49
N GLY A 5 -58.86 -74.53 5.85
CA GLY A 5 -58.67 -73.31 5.09
C GLY A 5 -57.33 -72.67 5.49
N LYS A 6 -56.50 -72.32 4.49
CA LYS A 6 -55.27 -71.45 4.66
C LYS A 6 -55.68 -70.01 4.37
N ARG A 7 -55.53 -69.18 5.39
CA ARG A 7 -55.61 -67.73 5.28
C ARG A 7 -54.29 -67.20 4.80
N GLY A 8 -54.22 -66.58 3.64
CA GLY A 8 -53.05 -65.83 3.15
C GLY A 8 -53.03 -64.44 3.77
N LEU A 9 -51.95 -64.13 4.45
CA LEU A 9 -51.61 -62.76 4.90
C LEU A 9 -50.95 -62.01 3.75
N THR A 10 -51.61 -61.00 3.21
CA THR A 10 -50.97 -60.03 2.32
C THR A 10 -50.31 -58.92 3.16
N ALA A 11 -48.99 -58.91 3.20
CA ALA A 11 -48.23 -57.82 3.80
C ALA A 11 -48.18 -56.63 2.84
N ALA A 12 -48.81 -55.53 3.19
CA ALA A 12 -48.66 -54.26 2.50
C ALA A 12 -47.38 -53.57 2.96
N ALA A 13 -46.37 -53.48 2.09
CA ALA A 13 -45.17 -52.74 2.30
C ALA A 13 -45.44 -51.22 2.06
N ALA A 14 -45.53 -50.41 3.11
CA ALA A 14 -45.60 -48.98 3.02
C ALA A 14 -44.18 -48.44 2.75
N VAL A 15 -43.93 -47.96 1.52
CA VAL A 15 -42.74 -47.23 1.13
C VAL A 15 -42.88 -45.81 1.68
N MET A 16 -42.21 -45.52 2.81
CA MET A 16 -42.02 -44.14 3.26
C MET A 16 -40.99 -43.45 2.35
N MET A 17 -41.46 -42.64 1.43
CA MET A 17 -40.68 -41.75 0.61
C MET A 17 -40.33 -40.54 1.47
N SER A 18 -39.11 -40.56 2.12
CA SER A 18 -38.57 -39.45 2.85
C SER A 18 -38.21 -38.36 1.85
N ALA A 19 -39.09 -37.36 1.69
CA ALA A 19 -38.79 -36.13 0.99
C ALA A 19 -37.69 -35.39 1.79
N LEU A 20 -36.47 -35.51 1.33
CA LEU A 20 -35.37 -34.59 1.73
C LEU A 20 -35.76 -33.18 1.26
N LEU A 21 -36.39 -32.42 2.13
CA LEU A 21 -36.53 -30.98 2.00
C LEU A 21 -35.09 -30.40 2.04
N SER A 22 -34.51 -30.24 0.86
CA SER A 22 -33.35 -29.37 0.68
C SER A 22 -33.82 -27.97 1.07
N SER A 23 -33.53 -27.56 2.34
CA SER A 23 -33.65 -26.17 2.72
C SER A 23 -32.84 -25.36 1.72
N PRO A 24 -33.40 -24.32 1.06
CA PRO A 24 -32.59 -23.40 0.29
C PRO A 24 -31.56 -22.86 1.27
N GLY A 25 -30.25 -23.16 1.01
CA GLY A 25 -29.18 -22.61 1.77
C GLY A 25 -29.37 -21.10 1.78
N SER A 26 -29.61 -20.52 2.95
CA SER A 26 -29.60 -19.08 3.12
C SER A 26 -28.30 -18.60 2.48
N ALA A 27 -28.37 -17.80 1.44
CA ALA A 27 -27.20 -17.14 0.91
C ALA A 27 -26.60 -16.38 2.11
N ALA A 28 -25.47 -16.86 2.62
CA ALA A 28 -24.81 -16.20 3.75
C ALA A 28 -24.60 -14.75 3.35
N ASP A 29 -25.03 -13.82 4.19
CA ASP A 29 -24.84 -12.40 3.91
C ASP A 29 -23.38 -12.15 3.60
N LYS A 30 -23.13 -11.45 2.47
CA LYS A 30 -21.77 -11.14 2.03
C LYS A 30 -21.05 -10.35 3.13
N LYS A 31 -19.84 -10.76 3.46
CA LYS A 31 -18.98 -10.01 4.36
C LYS A 31 -18.79 -8.58 3.86
N VAL A 32 -18.79 -7.62 4.77
CA VAL A 32 -18.68 -6.19 4.47
C VAL A 32 -17.37 -5.65 5.06
N PHE A 33 -16.49 -5.14 4.20
CA PHE A 33 -15.23 -4.52 4.61
C PHE A 33 -15.22 -3.03 4.25
N TYR A 34 -14.63 -2.22 5.12
CA TYR A 34 -14.36 -0.81 4.87
C TYR A 34 -12.87 -0.63 4.60
N LEU A 35 -12.53 0.05 3.51
CA LEU A 35 -11.17 0.34 3.12
C LEU A 35 -11.00 1.85 3.04
N LEU A 36 -10.20 2.42 3.96
CA LEU A 36 -10.11 3.85 4.23
C LEU A 36 -8.70 4.35 3.89
N SER A 37 -8.58 5.06 2.77
CA SER A 37 -7.31 5.61 2.28
C SER A 37 -7.12 7.06 2.67
N HIS A 38 -5.89 7.45 3.05
CA HIS A 38 -5.51 8.86 3.18
C HIS A 38 -5.28 9.55 1.84
N GLY A 39 -5.05 8.80 0.76
CA GLY A 39 -4.78 9.35 -0.57
C GLY A 39 -6.02 9.80 -1.33
N GLY A 40 -5.79 10.33 -2.52
CA GLY A 40 -6.82 10.78 -3.45
C GLY A 40 -7.10 9.78 -4.57
N PRO A 41 -8.34 9.71 -5.09
CA PRO A 41 -8.72 8.71 -6.11
C PRO A 41 -8.08 8.94 -7.49
N SER A 42 -7.50 10.11 -7.74
CA SER A 42 -6.84 10.47 -9.00
C SER A 42 -5.31 10.33 -8.97
N ASP A 43 -4.73 10.00 -7.83
CA ASP A 43 -3.31 9.75 -7.66
C ASP A 43 -2.95 8.38 -8.27
N ALA A 44 -1.83 8.31 -9.00
CA ALA A 44 -1.42 7.12 -9.75
C ALA A 44 -1.31 5.87 -8.86
N PHE A 45 -0.72 6.00 -7.67
CA PHE A 45 -0.64 4.90 -6.71
C PHE A 45 -2.03 4.40 -6.32
N TRP A 46 -2.94 5.34 -6.00
CA TRP A 46 -4.26 5.01 -5.48
C TRP A 46 -5.23 4.48 -6.55
N ILE A 47 -5.03 4.82 -7.82
CA ILE A 47 -5.74 4.20 -8.96
C ILE A 47 -5.42 2.70 -9.01
N ASP A 48 -4.16 2.33 -8.94
CA ASP A 48 -3.73 0.93 -9.01
C ASP A 48 -4.08 0.16 -7.73
N TRP A 49 -3.97 0.81 -6.58
CA TRP A 49 -4.45 0.27 -5.31
C TRP A 49 -5.96 -0.04 -5.36
N ASN A 50 -6.77 0.90 -5.82
CA ASN A 50 -8.22 0.72 -5.94
C ASN A 50 -8.60 -0.42 -6.89
N ALA A 51 -7.90 -0.54 -8.02
CA ALA A 51 -8.09 -1.65 -8.94
C ALA A 51 -7.78 -3.01 -8.28
N GLY A 52 -6.70 -3.09 -7.48
CA GLY A 52 -6.36 -4.27 -6.70
C GLY A 52 -7.39 -4.61 -5.64
N ALA A 53 -7.86 -3.62 -4.88
CA ALA A 53 -8.89 -3.78 -3.85
C ALA A 53 -10.22 -4.26 -4.47
N THR A 54 -10.69 -3.61 -5.52
CA THR A 54 -11.92 -3.99 -6.23
C THR A 54 -11.84 -5.42 -6.74
N LYS A 55 -10.71 -5.78 -7.37
CA LYS A 55 -10.48 -7.16 -7.84
C LYS A 55 -10.56 -8.18 -6.70
N ALA A 56 -9.99 -7.87 -5.53
CA ALA A 56 -10.07 -8.76 -4.37
C ALA A 56 -11.52 -8.92 -3.88
N CYS A 57 -12.28 -7.81 -3.80
CA CYS A 57 -13.67 -7.83 -3.36
C CYS A 57 -14.53 -8.71 -4.28
N ASP A 58 -14.34 -8.58 -5.60
CA ASP A 58 -15.04 -9.38 -6.60
C ASP A 58 -14.68 -10.87 -6.51
N GLN A 59 -13.37 -11.18 -6.45
CA GLN A 59 -12.89 -12.57 -6.42
C GLN A 59 -13.24 -13.31 -5.14
N LEU A 60 -13.26 -12.61 -4.00
CA LEU A 60 -13.58 -13.19 -2.70
C LEU A 60 -15.10 -13.13 -2.39
N GLY A 61 -15.89 -12.51 -3.27
CA GLY A 61 -17.34 -12.44 -3.13
C GLY A 61 -17.80 -11.59 -1.94
N VAL A 62 -16.99 -10.59 -1.53
CA VAL A 62 -17.26 -9.69 -0.40
C VAL A 62 -17.74 -8.33 -0.88
N THR A 63 -18.35 -7.56 0.01
CA THR A 63 -18.74 -6.17 -0.27
C THR A 63 -17.68 -5.23 0.32
N CYS A 64 -17.05 -4.41 -0.51
CA CYS A 64 -16.10 -3.41 -0.04
C CYS A 64 -16.69 -2.00 -0.13
N LYS A 65 -16.55 -1.22 0.93
CA LYS A 65 -16.84 0.21 0.99
C LYS A 65 -15.51 0.97 1.03
N ILE A 66 -15.12 1.50 -0.13
CA ILE A 66 -13.84 2.19 -0.32
C ILE A 66 -14.06 3.68 -0.20
N SER A 67 -13.22 4.37 0.59
CA SER A 67 -13.20 5.83 0.70
C SER A 67 -11.79 6.39 0.62
N PHE A 68 -11.70 7.58 0.04
CA PHE A 68 -10.49 8.36 -0.13
C PHE A 68 -10.65 9.69 0.56
N SER A 69 -9.70 10.08 1.41
CA SER A 69 -9.75 11.35 2.13
C SER A 69 -8.94 12.47 1.49
N GLY A 70 -8.10 12.17 0.47
CA GLY A 70 -7.33 13.19 -0.25
C GLY A 70 -6.40 14.02 0.63
N GLY A 71 -5.84 13.42 1.69
CA GLY A 71 -4.99 14.10 2.66
C GLY A 71 -5.76 14.75 3.82
N ASP A 72 -7.08 14.80 3.77
CA ASP A 72 -7.90 15.32 4.87
C ASP A 72 -8.05 14.27 5.98
N MET A 73 -7.30 14.46 7.06
CA MET A 73 -7.30 13.56 8.21
C MET A 73 -8.60 13.62 9.02
N ALA A 74 -9.31 14.74 9.02
CA ALA A 74 -10.60 14.86 9.69
C ALA A 74 -11.66 14.04 8.94
N ALA A 75 -11.67 14.12 7.62
CA ALA A 75 -12.53 13.29 6.77
C ALA A 75 -12.22 11.80 6.92
N GLN A 76 -10.92 11.41 6.98
CA GLN A 76 -10.54 10.01 7.20
C GLN A 76 -11.00 9.50 8.57
N LYS A 77 -10.90 10.34 9.60
CA LYS A 77 -11.38 10.01 10.95
C LYS A 77 -12.89 9.84 11.02
N GLU A 78 -13.63 10.70 10.35
CA GLU A 78 -15.09 10.58 10.24
C GLU A 78 -15.49 9.28 9.51
N ALA A 79 -14.79 8.94 8.42
CA ALA A 79 -14.99 7.69 7.69
C ALA A 79 -14.71 6.46 8.58
N PHE A 80 -13.65 6.49 9.40
CA PHE A 80 -13.33 5.41 10.33
C PHE A 80 -14.42 5.26 11.40
N ASN A 81 -14.85 6.36 12.01
CA ASN A 81 -15.92 6.33 13.03
C ASN A 81 -17.25 5.83 12.44
N SER A 82 -17.56 6.22 11.21
CA SER A 82 -18.74 5.75 10.48
C SER A 82 -18.63 4.23 10.18
N ALA A 83 -17.45 3.75 9.81
CA ALA A 83 -17.20 2.33 9.64
C ALA A 83 -17.39 1.55 10.95
N LEU A 84 -16.84 2.01 12.06
CA LEU A 84 -17.04 1.39 13.38
C LEU A 84 -18.51 1.31 13.78
N ALA A 85 -19.26 2.40 13.57
CA ALA A 85 -20.70 2.45 13.88
C ALA A 85 -21.53 1.46 13.04
N ALA A 86 -21.08 1.17 11.80
CA ALA A 86 -21.70 0.20 10.90
C ALA A 86 -21.42 -1.26 11.30
N LYS A 87 -20.50 -1.52 12.23
CA LYS A 87 -20.11 -2.86 12.70
C LYS A 87 -19.77 -3.82 11.54
N PRO A 88 -18.80 -3.50 10.68
CA PRO A 88 -18.44 -4.33 9.54
C PRO A 88 -17.73 -5.60 9.98
N ASP A 89 -17.52 -6.53 9.04
CA ASP A 89 -16.71 -7.74 9.26
C ASP A 89 -15.20 -7.44 9.27
N GLY A 90 -14.76 -6.23 8.91
CA GLY A 90 -13.38 -5.78 9.03
C GLY A 90 -13.16 -4.38 8.46
N ILE A 91 -12.07 -3.76 8.90
CA ILE A 91 -11.64 -2.44 8.43
C ILE A 91 -10.17 -2.51 8.02
N ALA A 92 -9.86 -2.01 6.81
CA ALA A 92 -8.49 -1.71 6.40
C ALA A 92 -8.31 -0.20 6.33
N THR A 93 -7.18 0.32 6.82
CA THR A 93 -6.89 1.76 6.81
C THR A 93 -5.41 2.06 6.69
N THR A 94 -5.08 3.29 6.37
CA THR A 94 -3.72 3.84 6.42
C THR A 94 -3.53 4.66 7.69
N SER A 95 -2.29 4.79 8.17
CA SER A 95 -1.95 5.66 9.30
C SER A 95 -0.90 6.69 8.92
N ALA A 96 -1.34 7.88 8.52
CA ALA A 96 -0.44 8.95 8.09
C ALA A 96 0.27 9.67 9.25
N GLN A 97 -0.15 9.47 10.50
CA GLN A 97 0.47 10.05 11.69
C GLN A 97 0.50 9.04 12.84
N PRO A 98 1.60 8.98 13.62
CA PRO A 98 1.70 8.13 14.79
C PRO A 98 0.59 8.44 15.81
N GLY A 99 -0.02 7.40 16.36
CA GLY A 99 -1.06 7.51 17.38
C GLY A 99 -2.44 7.96 16.90
N LEU A 100 -2.59 8.27 15.60
CA LEU A 100 -3.85 8.78 15.04
C LEU A 100 -5.04 7.87 15.33
N TRP A 101 -4.85 6.57 15.26
CA TRP A 101 -5.91 5.55 15.35
C TRP A 101 -5.92 4.77 16.67
N THR A 102 -5.18 5.17 17.69
CA THR A 102 -5.08 4.42 18.95
C THR A 102 -6.45 4.15 19.58
N LYS A 103 -7.34 5.13 19.60
CA LYS A 103 -8.69 4.99 20.19
C LYS A 103 -9.60 4.15 19.30
N GLU A 104 -9.58 4.40 18.01
CA GLU A 104 -10.42 3.74 17.01
C GLU A 104 -10.05 2.26 16.87
N VAL A 105 -8.76 1.92 16.87
CA VAL A 105 -8.29 0.53 16.85
C VAL A 105 -8.66 -0.20 18.15
N ALA A 106 -8.53 0.46 19.32
CA ALA A 106 -8.97 -0.12 20.58
C ALA A 106 -10.49 -0.38 20.60
N ALA A 107 -11.30 0.53 20.06
CA ALA A 107 -12.74 0.37 19.94
C ALA A 107 -13.11 -0.78 18.97
N ALA A 108 -12.45 -0.87 17.82
CA ALA A 108 -12.63 -1.97 16.87
C ALA A 108 -12.32 -3.33 17.51
N LYS A 109 -11.17 -3.42 18.19
CA LYS A 109 -10.75 -4.62 18.92
C LYS A 109 -11.78 -5.05 19.97
N SER A 110 -12.30 -4.08 20.74
CA SER A 110 -13.34 -4.36 21.75
C SER A 110 -14.65 -4.83 21.12
N ALA A 111 -14.94 -4.41 19.89
CA ALA A 111 -16.11 -4.84 19.12
C ALA A 111 -15.88 -6.12 18.32
N GLY A 112 -14.68 -6.74 18.37
CA GLY A 112 -14.34 -7.93 17.60
C GLY A 112 -14.14 -7.67 16.09
N ILE A 113 -13.92 -6.41 15.70
CA ILE A 113 -13.72 -6.00 14.30
C ILE A 113 -12.23 -6.06 13.98
N PRO A 114 -11.77 -6.93 13.04
CA PRO A 114 -10.37 -6.99 12.64
C PRO A 114 -9.93 -5.73 11.91
N ILE A 115 -8.69 -5.30 12.23
CA ILE A 115 -8.05 -4.11 11.63
C ILE A 115 -6.75 -4.52 10.92
N VAL A 116 -6.67 -4.16 9.65
CA VAL A 116 -5.45 -4.28 8.83
C VAL A 116 -5.01 -2.89 8.40
N PHE A 117 -3.73 -2.56 8.60
CA PHE A 117 -3.16 -1.35 8.03
C PHE A 117 -2.52 -1.64 6.67
N PHE A 118 -2.50 -0.65 5.80
CA PHE A 118 -1.83 -0.73 4.51
C PHE A 118 -1.15 0.58 4.15
N ASN A 119 -0.15 0.54 3.27
CA ASN A 119 0.66 1.64 2.77
C ASN A 119 1.47 2.37 3.86
N THR A 120 0.82 2.97 4.85
CA THR A 120 1.45 3.61 6.02
C THR A 120 0.99 2.93 7.30
N ASP A 121 1.92 2.69 8.20
CA ASP A 121 1.74 1.87 9.40
C ASP A 121 1.84 2.65 10.70
N ASP A 122 1.23 2.12 11.74
CA ASP A 122 1.43 2.50 13.14
C ASP A 122 1.21 1.27 14.05
N PRO A 123 2.23 0.42 14.22
CA PRO A 123 2.12 -0.81 15.01
C PRO A 123 1.80 -0.52 16.49
N ALA A 124 2.10 0.68 17.01
CA ALA A 124 1.79 1.07 18.38
C ALA A 124 0.29 1.13 18.68
N THR A 125 -0.56 1.22 17.65
CA THR A 125 -2.03 1.17 17.80
C THR A 125 -2.55 -0.21 18.19
N GLY A 126 -1.77 -1.27 17.96
CA GLY A 126 -2.18 -2.66 18.16
C GLY A 126 -3.05 -3.21 17.02
N ARG A 127 -2.88 -2.70 15.81
CA ARG A 127 -3.46 -3.29 14.59
C ARG A 127 -3.04 -4.75 14.45
N GLN A 128 -3.81 -5.58 13.73
CA GLN A 128 -3.54 -7.00 13.65
C GLN A 128 -2.53 -7.37 12.56
N ALA A 129 -2.57 -6.68 11.41
CA ALA A 129 -1.66 -6.94 10.30
C ALA A 129 -1.38 -5.64 9.52
N TYR A 130 -0.29 -5.66 8.74
CA TYR A 130 0.11 -4.58 7.85
C TYR A 130 0.46 -5.10 6.46
N VAL A 131 0.11 -4.32 5.44
CA VAL A 131 0.49 -4.58 4.04
C VAL A 131 1.09 -3.32 3.44
N GLY A 132 2.39 -3.27 3.27
CA GLY A 132 3.08 -2.09 2.74
C GLY A 132 4.58 -2.21 2.80
N ALA A 133 5.31 -1.14 2.46
CA ALA A 133 6.76 -1.11 2.58
C ALA A 133 7.18 -0.92 4.04
N ASP A 134 8.29 -1.53 4.45
CA ASP A 134 9.04 -1.07 5.61
C ASP A 134 9.78 0.21 5.19
N LEU A 135 9.24 1.36 5.60
CA LEU A 135 9.72 2.67 5.16
C LEU A 135 11.13 2.98 5.66
N LYS A 136 11.47 2.50 6.85
CA LYS A 136 12.81 2.66 7.40
C LYS A 136 13.82 1.82 6.63
N GLU A 137 13.48 0.58 6.33
CA GLU A 137 14.33 -0.29 5.50
C GLU A 137 14.42 0.24 4.06
N ALA A 138 13.35 0.82 3.50
CA ALA A 138 13.38 1.48 2.19
C ALA A 138 14.44 2.59 2.14
N GLY A 139 14.42 3.49 3.13
CA GLY A 139 15.44 4.55 3.25
C GLY A 139 16.86 4.00 3.36
N ALA A 140 17.06 2.95 4.17
CA ALA A 140 18.35 2.30 4.29
C ALA A 140 18.80 1.62 2.99
N ILE A 141 17.89 1.01 2.23
CA ILE A 141 18.18 0.41 0.92
C ILE A 141 18.64 1.46 -0.09
N TRP A 142 17.98 2.62 -0.16
CA TRP A 142 18.39 3.71 -1.05
C TRP A 142 19.77 4.25 -0.70
N ALA A 143 20.03 4.47 0.58
CA ALA A 143 21.35 4.93 1.02
C ALA A 143 22.44 3.89 0.73
N ARG A 144 22.19 2.59 1.00
CA ARG A 144 23.12 1.50 0.65
C ARG A 144 23.36 1.42 -0.86
N TYR A 145 22.34 1.63 -1.69
CA TYR A 145 22.51 1.65 -3.13
C TYR A 145 23.60 2.63 -3.55
N PHE A 146 23.60 3.86 -3.03
CA PHE A 146 24.63 4.84 -3.34
C PHE A 146 26.03 4.44 -2.82
N VAL A 147 26.09 3.89 -1.61
CA VAL A 147 27.37 3.44 -1.01
C VAL A 147 27.96 2.27 -1.79
N ASP A 148 27.18 1.25 -2.10
CA ASP A 148 27.61 0.04 -2.78
C ASP A 148 28.09 0.33 -4.21
N HIS A 149 27.46 1.31 -4.87
CA HIS A 149 27.86 1.77 -6.21
C HIS A 149 28.90 2.89 -6.19
N LYS A 150 29.43 3.28 -4.99
CA LYS A 150 30.45 4.34 -4.82
C LYS A 150 30.01 5.70 -5.40
N MET A 151 28.72 6.00 -5.31
CA MET A 151 28.10 7.23 -5.86
C MET A 151 28.15 8.40 -4.87
N VAL A 152 28.44 8.12 -3.60
CA VAL A 152 28.61 9.13 -2.54
C VAL A 152 29.84 8.85 -1.72
N LYS A 153 30.39 9.91 -1.08
CA LYS A 153 31.57 9.87 -0.23
C LYS A 153 31.42 10.77 0.99
N LYS A 154 32.28 10.60 1.98
CA LYS A 154 32.33 11.46 3.18
C LYS A 154 32.34 12.94 2.80
N GLY A 155 31.45 13.71 3.42
CA GLY A 155 31.32 15.15 3.22
C GLY A 155 30.33 15.54 2.12
N ASP A 156 29.91 14.63 1.25
CA ASP A 156 28.84 14.88 0.29
C ASP A 156 27.55 15.23 1.03
N LYS A 157 26.72 16.08 0.40
CA LYS A 157 25.41 16.49 0.93
C LYS A 157 24.32 16.09 -0.07
N VAL A 158 23.64 14.98 0.20
CA VAL A 158 22.61 14.38 -0.65
C VAL A 158 21.31 15.17 -0.53
N PHE A 159 20.65 15.44 -1.64
CA PHE A 159 19.36 16.13 -1.70
C PHE A 159 18.21 15.14 -1.48
N LEU A 160 17.35 15.43 -0.49
CA LEU A 160 16.18 14.64 -0.13
C LEU A 160 14.89 15.48 -0.34
N PRO A 161 14.40 15.65 -1.58
CA PRO A 161 13.13 16.32 -1.82
C PRO A 161 11.95 15.48 -1.31
N VAL A 162 10.97 16.15 -0.70
CA VAL A 162 9.76 15.52 -0.14
C VAL A 162 8.54 16.41 -0.32
N GLU A 163 7.35 15.81 -0.52
CA GLU A 163 6.10 16.56 -0.67
C GLU A 163 5.62 17.16 0.66
N VAL A 164 5.71 16.40 1.76
CA VAL A 164 5.18 16.79 3.08
C VAL A 164 6.24 16.54 4.15
N PRO A 165 7.08 17.53 4.47
CA PRO A 165 8.05 17.44 5.54
C PRO A 165 7.38 17.17 6.90
N GLY A 166 7.98 16.27 7.69
CA GLY A 166 7.48 15.89 9.00
C GLY A 166 6.38 14.83 8.99
N ALA A 167 5.92 14.39 7.82
CA ALA A 167 5.05 13.22 7.73
C ALA A 167 5.77 11.95 8.20
N SER A 168 5.02 10.97 8.73
CA SER A 168 5.59 9.73 9.28
C SER A 168 6.46 8.98 8.26
N TYR A 169 6.04 8.93 6.99
CA TYR A 169 6.81 8.27 5.93
C TYR A 169 8.18 8.91 5.76
N GLN A 170 8.25 10.25 5.67
CA GLN A 170 9.50 10.98 5.51
C GLN A 170 10.44 10.77 6.71
N GLN A 171 9.88 10.78 7.93
CA GLN A 171 10.68 10.57 9.14
C GLN A 171 11.32 9.17 9.15
N LEU A 172 10.54 8.12 8.89
CA LEU A 172 11.01 6.74 8.84
C LEU A 172 12.04 6.51 7.74
N GLU A 173 11.80 7.02 6.54
CA GLU A 173 12.75 6.95 5.42
C GLU A 173 14.06 7.65 5.77
N THR A 174 13.98 8.85 6.36
CA THR A 174 15.17 9.61 6.79
C THR A 174 15.91 8.89 7.90
N GLU A 175 15.24 8.26 8.87
CA GLU A 175 15.89 7.40 9.88
C GLU A 175 16.67 6.25 9.23
N GLY A 176 16.09 5.62 8.20
CA GLY A 176 16.76 4.58 7.43
C GLY A 176 18.00 5.09 6.71
N ILE A 177 17.89 6.22 6.02
CA ILE A 177 19.01 6.90 5.35
C ILE A 177 20.09 7.25 6.35
N ALA A 178 19.74 7.85 7.49
CA ALA A 178 20.66 8.23 8.55
C ALA A 178 21.44 7.04 9.08
N SER A 179 20.80 5.89 9.26
CA SER A 179 21.45 4.67 9.76
C SER A 179 22.65 4.22 8.90
N VAL A 180 22.63 4.57 7.61
CA VAL A 180 23.70 4.24 6.64
C VAL A 180 24.67 5.41 6.44
N PHE A 181 24.16 6.63 6.29
CA PHE A 181 24.96 7.79 5.92
C PHE A 181 25.73 8.39 7.09
N ASP A 182 25.14 8.47 8.29
CA ASP A 182 25.77 9.10 9.45
C ASP A 182 27.12 8.45 9.83
N PRO A 183 27.23 7.10 9.91
CA PRO A 183 28.51 6.45 10.19
C PRO A 183 29.59 6.73 9.13
N LEU A 184 29.19 7.03 7.89
CA LEU A 184 30.09 7.30 6.78
C LEU A 184 30.43 8.79 6.64
N GLY A 185 29.77 9.66 7.42
CA GLY A 185 29.93 11.11 7.33
C GLY A 185 29.39 11.71 6.04
N VAL A 186 28.42 11.05 5.40
CA VAL A 186 27.60 11.59 4.31
C VAL A 186 26.48 12.42 4.93
N LYS A 187 26.28 13.63 4.44
CA LYS A 187 25.22 14.54 4.90
C LYS A 187 24.03 14.47 3.96
N TYR A 188 22.90 14.96 4.44
CA TYR A 188 21.68 15.06 3.62
C TYR A 188 20.87 16.28 4.03
N ASP A 189 20.05 16.76 3.08
CA ASP A 189 19.21 17.95 3.22
C ASP A 189 17.77 17.59 2.83
N VAL A 190 16.89 17.53 3.82
CA VAL A 190 15.46 17.30 3.58
C VAL A 190 14.82 18.62 3.19
N VAL A 191 14.24 18.69 1.98
CA VAL A 191 13.73 19.92 1.40
C VAL A 191 12.26 19.79 1.02
N ASP A 192 11.45 20.75 1.48
CA ASP A 192 10.04 20.87 1.14
C ASP A 192 9.86 21.23 -0.33
N ALA A 193 9.49 20.25 -1.13
CA ALA A 193 9.11 20.46 -2.53
C ALA A 193 7.63 20.85 -2.69
N GLY A 194 6.79 20.56 -1.69
CA GLY A 194 5.34 20.77 -1.73
C GLY A 194 4.60 19.70 -2.53
N THR A 195 3.30 19.90 -2.71
CA THR A 195 2.40 18.93 -3.35
C THR A 195 1.88 19.39 -4.73
N ASP A 196 2.10 20.67 -5.08
CA ASP A 196 1.73 21.20 -6.40
C ASP A 196 2.79 20.83 -7.45
N PRO A 197 2.44 20.17 -8.56
CA PRO A 197 3.41 19.72 -9.55
C PRO A 197 4.32 20.79 -10.14
N ALA A 198 3.78 22.00 -10.40
CA ALA A 198 4.57 23.10 -10.93
C ALA A 198 5.53 23.65 -9.85
N GLY A 199 5.05 23.76 -8.61
CA GLY A 199 5.84 24.17 -7.45
C GLY A 199 6.96 23.18 -7.14
N ILE A 200 6.70 21.87 -7.23
CA ILE A 200 7.72 20.81 -7.08
C ILE A 200 8.87 21.03 -8.05
N ILE A 201 8.56 21.17 -9.35
CA ILE A 201 9.56 21.35 -10.40
C ILE A 201 10.37 22.63 -10.14
N SER A 202 9.70 23.77 -9.83
CA SER A 202 10.39 25.03 -9.57
C SER A 202 11.34 24.93 -8.38
N LYS A 203 10.83 24.52 -7.21
CA LYS A 203 11.63 24.46 -5.97
C LYS A 203 12.82 23.49 -6.09
N MET A 204 12.59 22.32 -6.69
CA MET A 204 13.66 21.35 -6.89
C MET A 204 14.71 21.85 -7.89
N THR A 205 14.29 22.52 -8.98
CA THR A 205 15.20 23.12 -9.96
C THR A 205 16.07 24.21 -9.29
N ASP A 206 15.45 25.10 -8.52
CA ASP A 206 16.16 26.15 -7.78
C ASP A 206 17.17 25.56 -6.82
N TYR A 207 16.80 24.49 -6.09
CA TYR A 207 17.73 23.82 -5.18
C TYR A 207 18.91 23.20 -5.93
N VAL A 208 18.65 22.47 -7.03
CA VAL A 208 19.69 21.81 -7.84
C VAL A 208 20.67 22.83 -8.42
N VAL A 209 20.16 23.95 -8.96
CA VAL A 209 20.98 25.04 -9.51
C VAL A 209 21.83 25.72 -8.42
N ALA A 210 21.27 25.95 -7.23
CA ALA A 210 21.97 26.64 -6.17
C ALA A 210 23.00 25.76 -5.43
N ASN A 211 22.74 24.47 -5.28
CA ASN A 211 23.52 23.59 -4.39
C ASN A 211 24.34 22.53 -5.12
N HIS A 212 24.08 22.25 -6.40
CA HIS A 212 24.76 21.22 -7.18
C HIS A 212 24.90 19.88 -6.42
N PRO A 213 23.79 19.27 -5.96
CA PRO A 213 23.85 18.09 -5.09
C PRO A 213 24.55 16.92 -5.81
N PRO A 214 25.42 16.18 -5.10
CA PRO A 214 26.14 15.04 -5.68
C PRO A 214 25.22 13.84 -5.95
N ALA A 215 24.05 13.76 -5.27
CA ALA A 215 23.07 12.69 -5.42
C ALA A 215 21.70 13.15 -4.91
N VAL A 216 20.63 12.46 -5.33
CA VAL A 216 19.25 12.73 -4.93
C VAL A 216 18.58 11.43 -4.46
N ILE A 217 17.89 11.47 -3.29
CA ILE A 217 16.94 10.43 -2.90
C ILE A 217 15.55 11.08 -2.86
N ALA A 218 14.68 10.73 -3.80
CA ALA A 218 13.34 11.28 -3.89
C ALA A 218 12.39 10.56 -2.93
N LEU A 219 11.98 11.26 -1.84
CA LEU A 219 11.20 10.71 -0.73
C LEU A 219 9.68 10.70 -0.99
N GLY A 220 9.27 10.71 -2.25
CA GLY A 220 7.86 10.64 -2.63
C GLY A 220 7.69 10.42 -4.13
N ASP A 221 6.50 9.97 -4.53
CA ASP A 221 6.22 9.63 -5.94
C ASP A 221 6.17 10.87 -6.84
N SER A 222 5.63 12.00 -6.35
CA SER A 222 5.51 13.23 -7.16
C SER A 222 6.86 13.90 -7.40
N VAL A 223 7.73 13.91 -6.37
CA VAL A 223 9.10 14.42 -6.52
C VAL A 223 9.94 13.51 -7.40
N ALA A 224 9.78 12.18 -7.26
CA ALA A 224 10.45 11.19 -8.11
C ALA A 224 10.05 11.34 -9.59
N ALA A 225 8.75 11.46 -9.88
CA ALA A 225 8.21 11.63 -11.23
C ALA A 225 8.51 13.02 -11.86
N SER A 226 9.22 13.88 -11.17
CA SER A 226 9.59 15.21 -11.63
C SER A 226 11.07 15.36 -11.99
N ILE A 227 11.89 14.35 -11.70
CA ILE A 227 13.37 14.42 -11.81
C ILE A 227 13.83 14.84 -13.21
N LYS A 228 13.29 14.25 -14.26
CA LYS A 228 13.67 14.63 -15.62
C LYS A 228 13.41 16.12 -15.89
N ARG A 229 12.22 16.59 -15.53
CA ARG A 229 11.83 18.01 -15.75
C ARG A 229 12.70 18.96 -14.94
N VAL A 230 13.00 18.60 -13.71
CA VAL A 230 13.92 19.35 -12.82
C VAL A 230 15.32 19.42 -13.41
N PHE A 231 15.87 18.29 -13.85
CA PHE A 231 17.22 18.22 -14.41
C PHE A 231 17.33 18.93 -15.77
N ASP A 232 16.34 18.77 -16.63
CA ASP A 232 16.30 19.53 -17.90
C ASP A 232 16.26 21.04 -17.62
N GLY A 233 15.46 21.51 -16.65
CA GLY A 233 15.39 22.90 -16.23
C GLY A 233 16.68 23.45 -15.60
N ALA A 234 17.41 22.60 -14.88
CA ALA A 234 18.69 22.92 -14.26
C ALA A 234 19.90 22.71 -15.20
N GLY A 235 19.70 22.24 -16.44
CA GLY A 235 20.78 21.92 -17.36
C GLY A 235 21.61 20.68 -16.98
N VAL A 236 21.07 19.81 -16.15
CA VAL A 236 21.70 18.55 -15.68
C VAL A 236 21.41 17.44 -16.68
N LYS A 237 22.44 16.77 -17.18
CA LYS A 237 22.28 15.66 -18.13
C LYS A 237 21.89 14.37 -17.42
N ALA A 238 21.13 13.51 -18.11
CA ALA A 238 20.83 12.17 -17.63
C ALA A 238 22.11 11.43 -17.20
N GLY A 239 22.06 10.78 -16.06
CA GLY A 239 23.16 9.99 -15.48
C GLY A 239 24.31 10.79 -14.87
N SER A 240 24.31 12.15 -14.92
CA SER A 240 25.37 12.95 -14.32
C SER A 240 25.23 13.17 -12.82
N VAL A 241 24.01 13.09 -12.29
CA VAL A 241 23.70 13.09 -10.86
C VAL A 241 22.93 11.82 -10.56
N PRO A 242 23.43 10.92 -9.70
CA PRO A 242 22.71 9.70 -9.33
C PRO A 242 21.43 10.00 -8.54
N VAL A 243 20.36 9.29 -8.89
CA VAL A 243 19.03 9.43 -8.30
C VAL A 243 18.46 8.06 -7.95
N VAL A 244 17.92 7.94 -6.74
CA VAL A 244 17.04 6.82 -6.33
C VAL A 244 15.81 7.38 -5.61
N GLY A 245 14.79 6.56 -5.39
CA GLY A 245 13.59 6.97 -4.62
C GLY A 245 12.39 6.09 -4.93
N TRP A 246 11.20 6.63 -4.69
CA TRP A 246 9.95 5.95 -5.06
C TRP A 246 9.76 5.89 -6.57
N GLY A 247 8.94 4.94 -7.03
CA GLY A 247 8.77 4.70 -8.46
C GLY A 247 7.43 4.08 -8.83
N ASN A 248 6.34 4.50 -8.20
CA ASN A 248 5.01 3.96 -8.44
C ASN A 248 4.25 4.69 -9.57
N SER A 249 4.97 5.32 -10.50
CA SER A 249 4.38 6.05 -11.62
C SER A 249 5.01 5.66 -12.96
N LYS A 250 4.26 5.91 -14.04
CA LYS A 250 4.76 5.74 -15.42
C LYS A 250 5.95 6.67 -15.69
N ASP A 251 5.84 7.94 -15.25
CA ASP A 251 6.86 8.95 -15.48
C ASP A 251 8.19 8.52 -14.86
N THR A 252 8.21 8.07 -13.60
CA THR A 252 9.42 7.57 -12.96
C THR A 252 9.99 6.33 -13.67
N ALA A 253 9.13 5.41 -14.12
CA ALA A 253 9.60 4.25 -14.88
C ALA A 253 10.24 4.64 -16.21
N GLU A 254 9.72 5.66 -16.91
CA GLU A 254 10.32 6.22 -18.12
C GLU A 254 11.63 6.96 -17.81
N GLU A 255 11.73 7.64 -16.68
CA GLU A 255 12.95 8.30 -16.21
C GLU A 255 14.06 7.29 -15.86
N VAL A 256 13.69 6.15 -15.26
CA VAL A 256 14.62 5.03 -15.06
C VAL A 256 15.10 4.49 -16.39
N LYS A 257 14.19 4.23 -17.33
CA LYS A 257 14.53 3.73 -18.67
C LYS A 257 15.45 4.70 -19.44
N SER A 258 15.26 5.99 -19.29
CA SER A 258 16.05 7.04 -19.96
C SER A 258 17.31 7.46 -19.23
N GLY A 259 17.58 6.90 -18.04
CA GLY A 259 18.81 7.11 -17.26
C GLY A 259 18.83 8.41 -16.46
N TYR A 260 17.70 9.09 -16.25
CA TYR A 260 17.59 10.19 -15.29
C TYR A 260 17.54 9.70 -13.86
N VAL A 261 16.93 8.53 -13.61
CA VAL A 261 16.85 7.85 -12.33
C VAL A 261 17.62 6.53 -12.42
N ASN A 262 18.51 6.25 -11.48
CA ASN A 262 19.34 5.04 -11.48
C ASN A 262 18.55 3.81 -11.08
N ALA A 263 17.76 3.91 -10.00
CA ALA A 263 16.87 2.87 -9.54
C ALA A 263 15.69 3.48 -8.80
N ALA A 264 14.54 2.83 -8.88
CA ALA A 264 13.34 3.28 -8.20
C ALA A 264 12.66 2.12 -7.46
N ALA A 265 11.93 2.43 -6.39
CA ALA A 265 11.24 1.45 -5.57
C ALA A 265 9.80 1.29 -6.01
N TRP A 266 9.41 0.07 -6.35
CA TRP A 266 8.04 -0.33 -6.63
C TRP A 266 7.38 -0.88 -5.38
N GLN A 267 6.27 -0.28 -4.95
CA GLN A 267 5.52 -0.69 -3.75
C GLN A 267 4.45 -1.72 -4.03
N PHE A 268 4.23 -2.12 -5.26
CA PHE A 268 3.16 -3.04 -5.66
C PHE A 268 1.76 -2.52 -5.26
N PRO A 269 1.31 -1.36 -5.76
CA PRO A 269 0.05 -0.75 -5.31
C PRO A 269 -1.15 -1.69 -5.40
N SER A 270 -1.30 -2.44 -6.50
CA SER A 270 -2.39 -3.41 -6.65
C SER A 270 -2.35 -4.53 -5.59
N ALA A 271 -1.16 -4.97 -5.16
CA ALA A 271 -1.04 -5.94 -4.07
C ALA A 271 -1.42 -5.32 -2.73
N GLN A 272 -1.03 -4.06 -2.48
CA GLN A 272 -1.46 -3.33 -1.28
C GLN A 272 -2.97 -3.08 -1.24
N GLY A 273 -3.65 -3.07 -2.38
CA GLY A 273 -5.12 -3.05 -2.44
C GLY A 273 -5.74 -4.43 -2.21
N PHE A 274 -5.17 -5.46 -2.81
CA PHE A 274 -5.72 -6.83 -2.79
C PHE A 274 -5.53 -7.51 -1.43
N MET A 275 -4.31 -7.49 -0.88
CA MET A 275 -3.95 -8.27 0.30
C MET A 275 -4.71 -7.89 1.58
N PRO A 276 -5.02 -6.61 1.89
CA PRO A 276 -5.84 -6.27 3.04
C PRO A 276 -7.22 -6.93 3.02
N VAL A 277 -7.85 -7.00 1.84
CA VAL A 277 -9.17 -7.67 1.68
C VAL A 277 -9.04 -9.17 1.92
N ALA A 278 -7.98 -9.80 1.43
CA ALA A 278 -7.71 -11.22 1.67
C ALA A 278 -7.47 -11.51 3.16
N LEU A 279 -6.66 -10.68 3.84
CA LEU A 279 -6.42 -10.81 5.27
C LEU A 279 -7.71 -10.63 6.09
N LEU A 280 -8.52 -9.62 5.77
CA LEU A 280 -9.82 -9.42 6.43
C LEU A 280 -10.76 -10.59 6.18
N SER A 281 -10.73 -11.22 4.99
CA SER A 281 -11.53 -12.41 4.69
C SER A 281 -11.10 -13.61 5.54
N LEU A 282 -9.79 -13.82 5.74
CA LEU A 282 -9.26 -14.83 6.65
C LEU A 282 -9.71 -14.56 8.09
N ALA A 283 -9.54 -13.33 8.58
CA ALA A 283 -9.97 -12.95 9.93
C ALA A 283 -11.47 -13.15 10.15
N ALA A 284 -12.31 -12.78 9.17
CA ALA A 284 -13.76 -12.96 9.22
C ALA A 284 -14.18 -14.44 9.17
N SER A 285 -13.28 -15.34 8.75
CA SER A 285 -13.45 -16.79 8.79
C SER A 285 -12.89 -17.42 10.07
N GLY A 286 -12.34 -16.62 10.99
CA GLY A 286 -11.76 -17.07 12.26
C GLY A 286 -10.28 -17.42 12.18
N GLU A 287 -9.61 -17.19 11.06
CA GLU A 287 -8.17 -17.45 10.92
C GLU A 287 -7.34 -16.31 11.55
N PRO A 288 -6.21 -16.61 12.21
CA PRO A 288 -5.32 -15.58 12.75
C PRO A 288 -4.58 -14.83 11.63
N ILE A 289 -4.49 -13.50 11.75
CA ILE A 289 -3.81 -12.60 10.77
C ILE A 289 -2.70 -11.75 11.39
N GLY A 290 -2.06 -12.21 12.44
CA GLY A 290 -1.05 -11.44 13.20
C GLY A 290 0.33 -11.33 12.53
N TYR A 291 0.41 -10.99 11.23
CA TYR A 291 1.67 -10.87 10.47
C TYR A 291 1.65 -9.73 9.47
N ASP A 292 2.83 -9.27 9.06
CA ASP A 292 3.02 -8.19 8.10
C ASP A 292 3.46 -8.74 6.73
N ILE A 293 2.96 -8.11 5.67
CA ILE A 293 3.34 -8.41 4.28
C ILE A 293 4.07 -7.19 3.73
N HIS A 294 5.39 -7.31 3.57
CA HIS A 294 6.19 -6.22 3.02
C HIS A 294 6.16 -6.24 1.49
N THR A 295 5.81 -5.09 0.90
CA THR A 295 5.68 -4.88 -0.54
C THR A 295 6.69 -3.84 -0.99
N PHE A 296 7.88 -4.30 -1.40
CA PHE A 296 8.97 -3.45 -1.84
C PHE A 296 9.91 -4.20 -2.78
N SER A 297 10.29 -3.57 -3.88
CA SER A 297 11.35 -4.06 -4.78
C SER A 297 11.99 -2.89 -5.51
N LEU A 298 13.31 -2.85 -5.56
CA LEU A 298 14.01 -1.92 -6.46
C LEU A 298 13.96 -2.44 -7.90
N TYR A 299 13.80 -1.52 -8.84
CA TYR A 299 14.00 -1.75 -10.26
C TYR A 299 14.92 -0.68 -10.86
N ASP A 300 15.62 -1.04 -11.91
CA ASP A 300 16.54 -0.21 -12.67
C ASP A 300 16.25 -0.32 -14.18
N ALA A 301 17.12 0.27 -15.02
CA ALA A 301 16.94 0.22 -16.47
C ALA A 301 16.90 -1.21 -17.05
N SER A 302 17.52 -2.21 -16.40
CA SER A 302 17.52 -3.60 -16.84
C SER A 302 16.21 -4.33 -16.48
N SER A 303 15.52 -3.89 -15.43
CA SER A 303 14.33 -4.54 -14.85
C SER A 303 13.03 -3.74 -14.97
N VAL A 304 13.04 -2.52 -15.50
CA VAL A 304 11.87 -1.63 -15.63
C VAL A 304 10.81 -2.10 -16.64
N GLY A 305 11.17 -3.02 -17.55
CA GLY A 305 10.29 -3.47 -18.64
C GLY A 305 8.91 -3.95 -18.19
N PRO A 306 8.79 -4.86 -17.20
CA PRO A 306 7.51 -5.31 -16.67
C PRO A 306 6.65 -4.18 -16.13
N ILE A 307 7.24 -3.18 -15.45
CA ILE A 307 6.52 -2.02 -14.88
C ILE A 307 5.96 -1.15 -15.98
N LEU A 308 6.75 -0.81 -16.99
CA LEU A 308 6.28 -0.06 -18.17
C LEU A 308 5.13 -0.78 -18.89
N ASN A 309 5.20 -2.12 -18.97
CA ASN A 309 4.14 -2.91 -19.59
C ASN A 309 2.81 -2.85 -18.84
N LEU A 310 2.80 -2.61 -17.52
CA LEU A 310 1.56 -2.38 -16.77
C LEU A 310 0.84 -1.12 -17.24
N TYR A 311 1.60 -0.05 -17.48
CA TYR A 311 1.04 1.23 -17.93
C TYR A 311 0.64 1.23 -19.41
N ASN A 312 1.30 0.44 -20.25
CA ASN A 312 0.98 0.35 -21.67
C ASN A 312 -0.25 -0.54 -21.98
N LYS A 313 -0.75 -1.30 -21.00
CA LYS A 313 -1.93 -2.17 -21.15
C LYS A 313 -3.23 -1.49 -20.69
N LYS A 314 -3.14 -0.31 -20.12
CA LYS A 314 -4.26 0.54 -19.71
C LYS A 314 -4.59 1.54 -20.80
#